data_7e1d0857ad3a10eb381bb82010aee2a5
#
_entry.id   7e1d0857ad3a10eb381bb82010aee2a5
#
_cell.length_a   1.000
_cell.length_b   1.000
_cell.length_c   1.000
_cell.angle_alpha   90.00
_cell.angle_beta   90.00
_cell.angle_gamma   90.00
#
_symmetry.space_group_name_H-M   'P 1'
#
loop_
_entity.id
_entity.type
_entity.pdbx_description
1 polymer ?
#
loop_
_entity_poly.entity_id
_entity_poly.type
_entity_poly.pdbx_seq_one_letter_code
_entity_poly.pdbx_strand_id
1 'polypeptide(L)'
;MKKNKLLRRLTAALLAAVLTLSIALPVFASDDSDTIYINSVSDLLSLAKSCAYDQWSVGKTVVLQQDLSLEGMFWAPIPSFSGQFKGNGHTISDLTVSGEYSPAGLFGIVEEKGSIESLSVRGVVSVSDTKDTATGGIVGINHGTLISCQFTG
;
A
#
# COMPACT_ATOMS: atom_id res chain seq x y z
N MET A 1 63.15 21.12 -33.83
CA MET A 1 62.85 20.17 -32.77
C MET A 1 61.94 20.70 -31.66
N LYS A 2 61.45 21.92 -31.70
CA LYS A 2 60.52 22.46 -30.61
C LYS A 2 59.01 22.24 -30.89
N LYS A 3 58.59 22.03 -32.14
CA LYS A 3 57.17 21.89 -32.49
C LYS A 3 56.53 20.55 -32.04
N ASN A 4 57.30 19.46 -31.93
CA ASN A 4 56.75 18.17 -31.55
C ASN A 4 56.45 17.99 -30.06
N LYS A 5 57.08 18.82 -29.19
CA LYS A 5 56.76 18.75 -27.74
C LYS A 5 55.46 19.47 -27.40
N LEU A 6 55.06 20.47 -28.18
CA LEU A 6 53.81 21.19 -27.99
C LEU A 6 52.62 20.34 -28.44
N LEU A 7 52.76 19.64 -29.56
CA LEU A 7 51.72 18.74 -30.07
C LEU A 7 51.45 17.54 -29.13
N ARG A 8 52.50 16.99 -28.52
CA ARG A 8 52.37 15.85 -27.57
C ARG A 8 51.73 16.28 -26.24
N ARG A 9 51.89 17.56 -25.86
CA ARG A 9 51.21 18.12 -24.65
C ARG A 9 49.75 18.45 -24.90
N LEU A 10 49.38 18.86 -26.10
CA LEU A 10 47.99 19.09 -26.49
C LEU A 10 47.20 17.78 -26.65
N THR A 11 47.81 16.72 -27.16
CA THR A 11 47.13 15.42 -27.25
C THR A 11 46.94 14.75 -25.88
N ALA A 12 47.86 14.94 -24.93
CA ALA A 12 47.72 14.43 -23.57
C ALA A 12 46.65 15.20 -22.77
N ALA A 13 46.47 16.51 -23.03
CA ALA A 13 45.41 17.31 -22.39
C ALA A 13 44.02 16.99 -22.93
N LEU A 14 43.89 16.62 -24.21
CA LEU A 14 42.62 16.20 -24.80
C LEU A 14 42.16 14.80 -24.34
N LEU A 15 43.11 13.92 -24.02
CA LEU A 15 42.77 12.55 -23.56
C LEU A 15 42.33 12.52 -22.08
N ALA A 16 42.73 13.52 -21.29
CA ALA A 16 42.32 13.60 -19.89
C ALA A 16 40.93 14.23 -19.67
N ALA A 17 40.39 14.92 -20.70
CA ALA A 17 39.07 15.59 -20.61
C ALA A 17 37.89 14.66 -20.96
N VAL A 18 38.14 13.43 -21.42
CA VAL A 18 37.05 12.50 -21.85
C VAL A 18 36.65 11.53 -20.76
N LEU A 19 37.32 11.51 -19.60
CA LEU A 19 37.07 10.51 -18.55
C LEU A 19 36.23 10.99 -17.37
N THR A 20 35.54 12.11 -17.47
CA THR A 20 34.64 12.58 -16.40
C THR A 20 33.23 12.94 -16.89
N LEU A 21 32.77 12.26 -17.95
CA LEU A 21 31.35 12.23 -18.19
C LEU A 21 30.76 11.13 -17.29
N SER A 22 30.65 11.44 -16.01
CA SER A 22 29.79 10.73 -15.09
C SER A 22 28.36 10.87 -15.65
N ILE A 23 27.93 9.89 -16.40
CA ILE A 23 26.50 9.74 -16.74
C ILE A 23 25.84 9.45 -15.39
N ALA A 24 25.39 10.50 -14.71
CA ALA A 24 24.38 10.36 -13.70
C ALA A 24 23.15 9.80 -14.44
N LEU A 25 23.02 8.47 -14.41
CA LEU A 25 21.75 7.84 -14.77
C LEU A 25 20.70 8.55 -13.90
N PRO A 26 19.59 9.05 -14.48
CA PRO A 26 18.51 9.53 -13.66
C PRO A 26 18.15 8.35 -12.74
N VAL A 27 18.41 8.51 -11.45
CA VAL A 27 17.71 7.74 -10.43
C VAL A 27 16.27 8.12 -10.70
N PHE A 28 15.52 7.23 -11.32
CA PHE A 28 14.07 7.32 -11.29
C PHE A 28 13.76 7.24 -9.80
N ALA A 29 13.57 8.40 -9.17
CA ALA A 29 12.85 8.46 -7.92
C ALA A 29 11.54 7.74 -8.23
N SER A 30 11.30 6.61 -7.57
CA SER A 30 9.99 5.98 -7.59
C SER A 30 9.02 7.08 -7.25
N ASP A 31 8.12 7.40 -8.18
CA ASP A 31 7.13 8.43 -7.98
C ASP A 31 6.32 8.01 -6.75
N ASP A 32 6.52 8.71 -5.63
CA ASP A 32 5.85 8.46 -4.35
C ASP A 32 4.35 8.83 -4.44
N SER A 33 3.89 9.20 -5.65
CA SER A 33 2.51 9.56 -5.96
C SER A 33 1.52 8.42 -5.73
N ASP A 34 1.98 7.17 -5.72
CA ASP A 34 1.17 5.98 -5.49
C ASP A 34 1.17 5.49 -4.04
N THR A 35 1.87 6.20 -3.13
CA THR A 35 1.86 5.89 -1.70
C THR A 35 0.87 6.76 -0.95
N ILE A 36 -0.02 6.12 -0.19
CA ILE A 36 -1.08 6.75 0.59
C ILE A 36 -0.81 6.48 2.06
N TYR A 37 -0.73 7.54 2.85
CA TYR A 37 -0.52 7.43 4.29
C TYR A 37 -1.83 7.59 5.03
N ILE A 38 -2.13 6.64 5.93
CA ILE A 38 -3.32 6.64 6.78
C ILE A 38 -2.89 7.08 8.18
N ASN A 39 -3.27 8.29 8.54
CA ASN A 39 -2.99 8.92 9.85
C ASN A 39 -4.25 9.10 10.70
N SER A 40 -5.42 8.84 10.14
CA SER A 40 -6.69 9.07 10.80
C SER A 40 -7.77 8.11 10.30
N VAL A 41 -8.85 8.01 11.08
CA VAL A 41 -10.07 7.29 10.65
C VAL A 41 -10.65 7.91 9.37
N SER A 42 -10.55 9.24 9.22
CA SER A 42 -10.99 9.92 8.00
C SER A 42 -10.22 9.48 6.76
N ASP A 43 -8.91 9.25 6.89
CA ASP A 43 -8.09 8.74 5.78
C ASP A 43 -8.49 7.30 5.42
N LEU A 44 -8.76 6.47 6.44
CA LEU A 44 -9.23 5.11 6.23
C LEU A 44 -10.60 5.06 5.55
N LEU A 45 -11.52 5.96 5.93
CA LEU A 45 -12.82 6.12 5.26
C LEU A 45 -12.66 6.59 3.81
N SER A 46 -11.72 7.50 3.56
CA SER A 46 -11.41 7.97 2.22
C SER A 46 -10.85 6.86 1.33
N LEU A 47 -9.98 6.02 1.89
CA LEU A 47 -9.50 4.80 1.24
C LEU A 47 -10.69 3.88 0.88
N ALA A 48 -11.55 3.57 1.83
CA ALA A 48 -12.71 2.69 1.62
C ALA A 48 -13.61 3.23 0.50
N LYS A 49 -13.87 4.54 0.50
CA LYS A 49 -14.67 5.20 -0.54
C LYS A 49 -13.99 5.14 -1.93
N SER A 50 -12.68 5.32 -1.98
CA SER A 50 -11.93 5.25 -3.23
C SER A 50 -11.89 3.84 -3.79
N CYS A 51 -11.78 2.82 -2.95
CA CYS A 51 -11.82 1.41 -3.33
C CYS A 51 -13.20 0.93 -3.82
N ALA A 52 -14.24 1.76 -3.73
CA ALA A 52 -15.53 1.48 -4.37
C ALA A 52 -15.48 1.63 -5.89
N TYR A 53 -14.45 2.30 -6.42
CA TYR A 53 -14.21 2.39 -7.85
C TYR A 53 -13.29 1.26 -8.28
N ASP A 54 -13.69 0.54 -9.32
CA ASP A 54 -12.99 -0.62 -9.83
C ASP A 54 -11.51 -0.30 -10.12
N GLN A 55 -10.62 -1.19 -9.66
CA GLN A 55 -9.17 -1.13 -9.85
C GLN A 55 -8.45 0.13 -9.32
N TRP A 56 -9.11 1.01 -8.57
CA TRP A 56 -8.46 2.23 -8.08
C TRP A 56 -7.20 1.96 -7.23
N SER A 57 -7.20 0.88 -6.45
CA SER A 57 -6.07 0.52 -5.57
C SER A 57 -4.93 -0.24 -6.27
N VAL A 58 -5.08 -0.60 -7.55
CA VAL A 58 -4.04 -1.31 -8.29
C VAL A 58 -2.74 -0.49 -8.34
N GLY A 59 -1.64 -1.12 -7.97
CA GLY A 59 -0.31 -0.50 -7.95
C GLY A 59 -0.06 0.46 -6.80
N LYS A 60 -1.06 0.75 -5.96
CA LYS A 60 -0.90 1.68 -4.84
C LYS A 60 -0.37 0.98 -3.59
N THR A 61 0.42 1.71 -2.82
CA THR A 61 0.87 1.33 -1.49
C THR A 61 0.13 2.18 -0.45
N VAL A 62 -0.54 1.53 0.47
CA VAL A 62 -1.22 2.18 1.61
C VAL A 62 -0.44 1.86 2.87
N VAL A 63 -0.10 2.88 3.65
CA VAL A 63 0.75 2.75 4.83
C VAL A 63 0.03 3.29 6.06
N LEU A 64 -0.28 2.41 7.01
CA LEU A 64 -0.83 2.81 8.29
C LEU A 64 0.28 3.39 9.16
N GLN A 65 0.08 4.62 9.68
CA GLN A 65 1.11 5.37 10.39
C GLN A 65 0.95 5.35 11.91
N GLN A 66 -0.22 4.93 12.40
CA GLN A 66 -0.54 4.85 13.82
C GLN A 66 -1.72 3.92 14.06
N ASP A 67 -1.95 3.59 15.33
CA ASP A 67 -3.13 2.85 15.75
C ASP A 67 -4.39 3.70 15.54
N LEU A 68 -5.48 3.06 15.11
CA LEU A 68 -6.77 3.71 14.90
C LEU A 68 -7.85 3.02 15.73
N SER A 69 -8.77 3.79 16.29
CA SER A 69 -10.00 3.29 16.91
C SER A 69 -11.21 3.67 16.08
N LEU A 70 -12.06 2.69 15.78
CA LEU A 70 -13.33 2.86 15.08
C LEU A 70 -14.49 2.91 16.07
N GLU A 71 -14.21 3.28 17.32
CA GLU A 71 -15.21 3.34 18.39
C GLU A 71 -16.45 4.17 17.99
N GLY A 72 -17.61 3.62 18.24
CA GLY A 72 -18.89 4.27 17.94
C GLY A 72 -19.28 4.28 16.46
N MET A 73 -18.53 3.60 15.59
CA MET A 73 -18.82 3.55 14.16
C MET A 73 -19.24 2.14 13.72
N PHE A 74 -20.22 2.09 12.82
CA PHE A 74 -20.48 0.87 12.04
C PHE A 74 -19.63 0.93 10.77
N TRP A 75 -18.77 -0.07 10.60
CA TRP A 75 -17.86 -0.12 9.48
C TRP A 75 -18.50 -0.82 8.28
N ALA A 76 -18.47 -0.14 7.14
CA ALA A 76 -18.74 -0.78 5.85
C ALA A 76 -17.42 -1.35 5.31
N PRO A 77 -17.36 -2.65 4.97
CA PRO A 77 -16.14 -3.26 4.45
C PRO A 77 -15.56 -2.51 3.25
N ILE A 78 -14.22 -2.38 3.20
CA ILE A 78 -13.54 -1.89 1.99
C ILE A 78 -13.89 -2.84 0.84
N PRO A 79 -14.57 -2.40 -0.23
CA PRO A 79 -15.25 -3.32 -1.16
C PRO A 79 -14.31 -4.27 -1.87
N SER A 80 -13.24 -3.72 -2.48
CA SER A 80 -12.23 -4.49 -3.23
C SER A 80 -10.87 -3.81 -3.11
N PHE A 81 -9.83 -4.59 -2.86
CA PHE A 81 -8.48 -4.06 -2.67
C PHE A 81 -7.45 -4.87 -3.48
N SER A 82 -6.72 -4.20 -4.37
CA SER A 82 -5.70 -4.77 -5.26
C SER A 82 -4.31 -4.19 -5.03
N GLY A 83 -4.15 -3.30 -4.04
CA GLY A 83 -2.90 -2.64 -3.69
C GLY A 83 -2.10 -3.40 -2.64
N GLN A 84 -1.10 -2.73 -2.06
CA GLN A 84 -0.34 -3.20 -0.91
C GLN A 84 -0.74 -2.40 0.33
N PHE A 85 -1.28 -3.05 1.36
CA PHE A 85 -1.60 -2.42 2.64
C PHE A 85 -0.54 -2.81 3.68
N LYS A 86 0.23 -1.85 4.14
CA LYS A 86 1.27 -2.00 5.16
C LYS A 86 0.73 -1.52 6.50
N GLY A 87 0.41 -2.46 7.36
CA GLY A 87 -0.08 -2.17 8.71
C GLY A 87 1.01 -1.69 9.66
N ASN A 88 2.31 -1.94 9.35
CA ASN A 88 3.47 -1.54 10.14
C ASN A 88 3.42 -1.98 11.62
N GLY A 89 2.69 -3.05 11.92
CA GLY A 89 2.47 -3.52 13.30
C GLY A 89 1.42 -2.73 14.08
N HIS A 90 0.77 -1.74 13.46
CA HIS A 90 -0.31 -0.99 14.08
C HIS A 90 -1.61 -1.78 14.18
N THR A 91 -2.49 -1.29 15.05
CA THR A 91 -3.79 -1.90 15.34
C THR A 91 -4.92 -0.99 14.87
N ILE A 92 -5.92 -1.59 14.20
CA ILE A 92 -7.23 -0.99 14.01
C ILE A 92 -8.18 -1.66 15.00
N SER A 93 -8.63 -0.92 16.01
CA SER A 93 -9.50 -1.41 17.09
C SER A 93 -10.95 -0.98 16.92
N ASP A 94 -11.81 -1.61 17.71
CA ASP A 94 -13.24 -1.30 17.83
C ASP A 94 -14.00 -1.44 16.50
N LEU A 95 -13.49 -2.32 15.63
CA LEU A 95 -14.18 -2.66 14.39
C LEU A 95 -15.56 -3.25 14.71
N THR A 96 -16.61 -2.65 14.17
CA THR A 96 -17.95 -3.20 14.24
C THR A 96 -18.54 -3.27 12.85
N VAL A 97 -18.62 -4.49 12.32
CA VAL A 97 -19.32 -4.78 11.05
C VAL A 97 -20.62 -5.49 11.40
N SER A 98 -21.74 -4.92 11.01
CA SER A 98 -23.05 -5.52 11.26
C SER A 98 -24.01 -5.22 10.10
N GLY A 99 -25.01 -6.08 9.89
CA GLY A 99 -26.00 -5.91 8.84
C GLY A 99 -25.90 -6.95 7.74
N GLU A 100 -26.18 -6.55 6.51
CA GLU A 100 -26.27 -7.46 5.35
C GLU A 100 -25.05 -7.32 4.42
N TYR A 101 -23.85 -7.30 4.99
CA TYR A 101 -22.63 -7.26 4.17
C TYR A 101 -22.19 -8.68 3.78
N SER A 102 -21.93 -8.87 2.51
CA SER A 102 -21.29 -10.07 1.97
C SER A 102 -20.48 -9.69 0.71
N PRO A 103 -19.16 -9.83 0.74
CA PRO A 103 -18.32 -10.30 1.86
C PRO A 103 -18.11 -9.27 2.98
N ALA A 104 -17.86 -9.72 4.21
CA ALA A 104 -17.75 -8.90 5.42
C ALA A 104 -16.40 -9.06 6.12
N GLY A 105 -15.84 -7.94 6.59
CA GLY A 105 -14.57 -7.82 7.29
C GLY A 105 -14.12 -6.36 7.34
N LEU A 106 -12.89 -6.10 7.73
CA LEU A 106 -12.29 -4.78 7.51
C LEU A 106 -12.21 -4.50 5.99
N PHE A 107 -11.77 -5.51 5.24
CA PHE A 107 -11.85 -5.57 3.78
C PHE A 107 -12.92 -6.60 3.37
N GLY A 108 -13.72 -6.27 2.36
CA GLY A 108 -14.63 -7.22 1.75
C GLY A 108 -13.85 -8.25 0.93
N ILE A 109 -13.17 -7.79 -0.10
CA ILE A 109 -12.37 -8.63 -1.00
C ILE A 109 -10.95 -8.09 -1.08
N VAL A 110 -9.96 -8.98 -0.96
CA VAL A 110 -8.58 -8.73 -1.39
C VAL A 110 -8.34 -9.51 -2.67
N GLU A 111 -8.03 -8.80 -3.74
CA GLU A 111 -7.86 -9.36 -5.07
C GLU A 111 -6.49 -10.04 -5.24
N GLU A 112 -6.28 -10.79 -6.33
CA GLU A 112 -5.07 -11.59 -6.58
C GLU A 112 -3.75 -10.80 -6.46
N LYS A 113 -3.75 -9.51 -6.82
CA LYS A 113 -2.58 -8.63 -6.71
C LYS A 113 -2.52 -7.89 -5.38
N GLY A 114 -3.55 -7.98 -4.57
CA GLY A 114 -3.65 -7.33 -3.28
C GLY A 114 -2.82 -8.02 -2.21
N SER A 115 -2.25 -7.25 -1.30
CA SER A 115 -1.57 -7.77 -0.13
C SER A 115 -1.84 -6.91 1.10
N ILE A 116 -1.93 -7.57 2.25
CA ILE A 116 -2.04 -6.93 3.57
C ILE A 116 -0.93 -7.52 4.44
N GLU A 117 -0.12 -6.67 5.04
CA GLU A 117 0.99 -7.11 5.86
C GLU A 117 1.06 -6.38 7.22
N SER A 118 1.47 -7.10 8.25
CA SER A 118 1.77 -6.58 9.59
C SER A 118 0.65 -5.73 10.18
N LEU A 119 -0.60 -6.21 10.10
CA LEU A 119 -1.80 -5.53 10.58
C LEU A 119 -2.48 -6.32 11.70
N SER A 120 -2.79 -5.64 12.80
CA SER A 120 -3.68 -6.17 13.84
C SER A 120 -5.05 -5.52 13.74
N VAL A 121 -6.11 -6.32 13.83
CA VAL A 121 -7.50 -5.84 13.86
C VAL A 121 -8.20 -6.41 15.08
N ARG A 122 -8.94 -5.57 15.79
CA ARG A 122 -9.77 -5.97 16.94
C ARG A 122 -11.20 -5.50 16.76
N GLY A 123 -12.16 -6.38 17.03
CA GLY A 123 -13.56 -5.98 16.97
C GLY A 123 -14.51 -7.13 16.71
N VAL A 124 -15.70 -6.81 16.26
CA VAL A 124 -16.79 -7.76 16.03
C VAL A 124 -17.28 -7.66 14.59
N VAL A 125 -17.38 -8.82 13.94
CA VAL A 125 -18.02 -8.96 12.64
C VAL A 125 -19.25 -9.86 12.82
N SER A 126 -20.42 -9.26 12.80
CA SER A 126 -21.71 -9.93 13.02
C SER A 126 -22.67 -9.57 11.89
N VAL A 127 -22.71 -10.37 10.86
CA VAL A 127 -23.58 -10.14 9.71
C VAL A 127 -24.72 -11.14 9.68
N SER A 128 -25.82 -10.74 9.05
CA SER A 128 -26.99 -11.63 8.91
C SER A 128 -26.62 -12.86 8.09
N ASP A 129 -26.97 -14.03 8.60
CA ASP A 129 -26.70 -15.31 7.96
C ASP A 129 -27.54 -15.45 6.68
N THR A 130 -26.93 -15.19 5.55
CA THR A 130 -27.45 -15.56 4.23
C THR A 130 -26.60 -16.71 3.69
N LYS A 131 -27.19 -17.59 2.88
CA LYS A 131 -26.59 -18.87 2.46
C LYS A 131 -25.20 -18.79 1.85
N ASP A 132 -24.73 -17.59 1.46
CA ASP A 132 -23.46 -17.36 0.75
C ASP A 132 -22.65 -16.22 1.39
N THR A 133 -22.75 -16.02 2.71
CA THR A 133 -22.02 -14.95 3.39
C THR A 133 -20.58 -15.37 3.66
N ALA A 134 -19.64 -14.70 3.02
CA ALA A 134 -18.22 -14.81 3.34
C ALA A 134 -17.87 -13.79 4.43
N THR A 135 -17.37 -14.27 5.57
CA THR A 135 -17.10 -13.46 6.75
C THR A 135 -15.69 -13.70 7.28
N GLY A 136 -14.96 -12.64 7.55
CA GLY A 136 -13.66 -12.69 8.19
C GLY A 136 -13.40 -11.43 9.00
N GLY A 137 -12.54 -11.50 10.01
CA GLY A 137 -12.22 -10.32 10.82
C GLY A 137 -11.45 -9.25 10.05
N ILE A 138 -10.50 -9.69 9.22
CA ILE A 138 -9.70 -8.80 8.38
C ILE A 138 -10.25 -8.77 6.95
N VAL A 139 -10.47 -9.92 6.34
CA VAL A 139 -10.89 -10.05 4.94
C VAL A 139 -12.03 -11.05 4.84
N GLY A 140 -13.11 -10.68 4.16
CA GLY A 140 -14.23 -11.58 3.88
C GLY A 140 -13.86 -12.63 2.84
N ILE A 141 -13.35 -12.21 1.67
CA ILE A 141 -12.84 -13.10 0.60
C ILE A 141 -11.41 -12.71 0.27
N ASN A 142 -10.48 -13.65 0.40
CA ASN A 142 -9.08 -13.40 0.10
C ASN A 142 -8.63 -14.19 -1.14
N HIS A 143 -8.31 -13.48 -2.21
CA HIS A 143 -7.63 -14.00 -3.40
C HIS A 143 -6.15 -13.61 -3.44
N GLY A 144 -5.75 -12.65 -2.57
CA GLY A 144 -4.40 -12.11 -2.50
C GLY A 144 -3.56 -12.73 -1.39
N THR A 145 -2.76 -11.89 -0.72
CA THR A 145 -1.79 -12.34 0.28
C THR A 145 -1.98 -11.61 1.60
N LEU A 146 -2.03 -12.36 2.71
CA LEU A 146 -2.00 -11.84 4.07
C LEU A 146 -0.72 -12.32 4.76
N ILE A 147 0.09 -11.41 5.29
CA ILE A 147 1.36 -11.71 5.96
C ILE A 147 1.37 -11.07 7.36
N SER A 148 1.63 -11.88 8.39
CA SER A 148 1.74 -11.39 9.77
C SER A 148 0.53 -10.54 10.21
N CYS A 149 -0.66 -10.96 9.82
CA CYS A 149 -1.91 -10.30 10.19
C CYS A 149 -2.60 -11.06 11.32
N GLN A 150 -3.23 -10.33 12.24
CA GLN A 150 -3.93 -10.90 13.38
C GLN A 150 -5.32 -10.26 13.53
N PHE A 151 -6.31 -11.09 13.84
CA PHE A 151 -7.64 -10.64 14.28
C PHE A 151 -7.92 -11.14 15.69
N THR A 152 -8.54 -10.27 16.51
CA THR A 152 -9.03 -10.60 17.86
C THR A 152 -10.46 -10.04 18.01
N GLY A 153 -11.43 -10.92 18.24
CA GLY A 153 -12.83 -10.56 18.41
C GLY A 153 -13.60 -11.57 19.22
#